data_0c35b171a89160ded150c65ade0e6c9a
#
_entry.id   0c35b171a89160ded150c65ade0e6c9a
#
_cell.length_a   1.000
_cell.length_b   1.000
_cell.length_c   1.000
_cell.angle_alpha   90.00
_cell.angle_beta   90.00
_cell.angle_gamma   90.00
#
_symmetry.space_group_name_H-M   'P 1'
#
loop_
_entity.id
_entity.type
_entity.pdbx_description
1 polymer ?
#
loop_
_entity_poly.entity_id
_entity_poly.type
_entity_poly.pdbx_seq_one_letter_code
_entity_poly.pdbx_strand_id
1 'polypeptide(L)'
;MSSHSSDSSTPDRGRLPHHREVSFRSPNPSTPAGEQILRRLREELVLWLTTVDATGAPHSLPAAFLWDEAHSTFLISSTAEEDRDRLIQIQQNPKVGLHFNLDLSGADSFILTGEAKVSLDDPSFDQIPAWVAKYQAFFSQVGLTIKQAAVVSPVALRVRPVTMIARF
;
A
#
# COMPACT_ATOMS: atom_id res chain seq x y z
N MET A 1 30.96 43.46 43.93
CA MET A 1 30.09 43.59 42.74
C MET A 1 30.46 42.44 41.82
N SER A 2 29.74 41.32 41.96
CA SER A 2 29.96 40.12 41.16
C SER A 2 28.76 39.88 40.30
N SER A 3 28.94 40.03 39.01
CA SER A 3 27.91 39.79 37.98
C SER A 3 27.87 38.31 37.66
N HIS A 4 26.75 37.67 37.99
CA HIS A 4 26.43 36.32 37.53
C HIS A 4 25.81 36.43 36.14
N SER A 5 26.53 35.94 35.13
CA SER A 5 25.97 35.66 33.82
C SER A 5 25.30 34.29 33.84
N SER A 6 23.99 34.26 33.73
CA SER A 6 23.20 33.04 33.54
C SER A 6 23.25 32.65 32.07
N ASP A 7 24.05 31.62 31.79
CA ASP A 7 24.05 30.92 30.49
C ASP A 7 22.79 30.07 30.40
N SER A 8 21.82 30.53 29.61
CA SER A 8 20.60 29.75 29.28
C SER A 8 20.80 29.03 27.96
N SER A 9 21.55 27.93 28.00
CA SER A 9 21.56 26.98 26.87
C SER A 9 20.29 26.19 26.83
N THR A 10 19.36 26.64 26.00
CA THR A 10 18.18 25.84 25.60
C THR A 10 18.68 24.57 24.91
N PRO A 11 18.27 23.35 25.36
CA PRO A 11 18.68 22.14 24.68
C PRO A 11 18.05 22.14 23.28
N ASP A 12 18.89 21.97 22.27
CA ASP A 12 18.51 21.70 20.89
C ASP A 12 17.61 20.47 20.89
N ARG A 13 16.29 20.69 20.76
CA ARG A 13 15.32 19.62 20.58
C ARG A 13 15.59 18.99 19.24
N GLY A 14 16.38 17.93 19.26
CA GLY A 14 16.88 17.19 18.14
C GLY A 14 15.86 17.13 17.00
N ARG A 15 16.25 17.65 15.87
CA ARG A 15 15.52 17.60 14.63
C ARG A 15 15.20 16.14 14.35
N LEU A 16 13.93 15.76 14.44
CA LEU A 16 13.49 14.41 14.10
C LEU A 16 14.04 14.04 12.72
N PRO A 17 14.56 12.84 12.52
CA PRO A 17 15.09 12.44 11.23
C PRO A 17 13.97 12.61 10.18
N HIS A 18 14.18 13.51 9.23
CA HIS A 18 13.26 13.71 8.13
C HIS A 18 13.27 12.45 7.28
N HIS A 19 12.14 11.72 7.26
CA HIS A 19 11.92 10.67 6.29
C HIS A 19 11.95 11.29 4.91
N ARG A 20 12.94 10.94 4.14
CA ARG A 20 13.04 11.40 2.76
C ARG A 20 12.08 10.57 1.92
N GLU A 21 10.94 11.15 1.61
CA GLU A 21 10.08 10.63 0.56
C GLU A 21 10.86 10.71 -0.75
N VAL A 22 10.99 9.58 -1.43
CA VAL A 22 11.67 9.50 -2.72
C VAL A 22 10.66 9.10 -3.80
N SER A 23 10.87 9.62 -5.01
CA SER A 23 10.08 9.16 -6.16
C SER A 23 10.17 7.66 -6.30
N PHE A 24 9.04 7.01 -6.54
CA PHE A 24 8.99 5.57 -6.71
C PHE A 24 9.88 5.13 -7.87
N ARG A 25 10.67 4.12 -7.61
CA ARG A 25 11.39 3.33 -8.61
C ARG A 25 11.12 1.86 -8.33
N SER A 26 10.93 1.07 -9.37
CA SER A 26 10.79 -0.38 -9.21
C SER A 26 11.94 -0.93 -8.37
N PRO A 27 11.64 -1.77 -7.37
CA PRO A 27 12.68 -2.32 -6.50
C PRO A 27 13.71 -3.10 -7.31
N ASN A 28 14.99 -2.87 -7.02
CA ASN A 28 16.06 -3.57 -7.70
C ASN A 28 16.35 -4.92 -7.00
N PRO A 29 16.09 -6.07 -7.64
CA PRO A 29 16.29 -7.38 -7.03
C PRO A 29 17.77 -7.69 -6.70
N SER A 30 18.72 -6.94 -7.26
CA SER A 30 20.15 -7.11 -6.97
C SER A 30 20.59 -6.44 -5.68
N THR A 31 19.70 -5.75 -4.96
CA THR A 31 19.99 -5.15 -3.65
C THR A 31 19.21 -5.84 -2.55
N PRO A 32 19.78 -6.01 -1.33
CA PRO A 32 19.06 -6.63 -0.21
C PRO A 32 17.71 -5.97 0.09
N ALA A 33 17.66 -4.64 0.12
CA ALA A 33 16.44 -3.89 0.35
C ALA A 33 15.41 -4.09 -0.77
N GLY A 34 15.84 -4.08 -2.04
CA GLY A 34 14.96 -4.30 -3.17
C GLY A 34 14.39 -5.71 -3.22
N GLU A 35 15.21 -6.73 -2.90
CA GLU A 35 14.75 -8.11 -2.79
C GLU A 35 13.73 -8.28 -1.65
N GLN A 36 13.97 -7.67 -0.49
CA GLN A 36 13.04 -7.67 0.63
C GLN A 36 11.69 -7.05 0.26
N ILE A 37 11.69 -5.91 -0.42
CA ILE A 37 10.46 -5.28 -0.92
C ILE A 37 9.74 -6.22 -1.89
N LEU A 38 10.43 -6.76 -2.90
CA LEU A 38 9.82 -7.66 -3.88
C LEU A 38 9.25 -8.92 -3.25
N ARG A 39 9.93 -9.49 -2.27
CA ARG A 39 9.42 -10.64 -1.50
C ARG A 39 8.10 -10.28 -0.82
N ARG A 40 8.03 -9.15 -0.12
CA ARG A 40 6.80 -8.69 0.53
C ARG A 40 5.66 -8.47 -0.47
N LEU A 41 5.96 -7.85 -1.62
CA LEU A 41 4.98 -7.66 -2.69
C LEU A 41 4.42 -8.97 -3.25
N ARG A 42 5.22 -10.05 -3.24
CA ARG A 42 4.80 -11.38 -3.71
C ARG A 42 4.04 -12.17 -2.63
N GLU A 43 4.50 -12.12 -1.38
CA GLU A 43 4.05 -13.01 -0.31
C GLU A 43 2.90 -12.44 0.52
N GLU A 44 2.89 -11.13 0.79
CA GLU A 44 1.81 -10.52 1.57
C GLU A 44 0.48 -10.56 0.82
N LEU A 45 -0.57 -11.02 1.49
CA LEU A 45 -1.90 -11.15 0.90
C LEU A 45 -2.71 -9.86 0.97
N VAL A 46 -2.42 -9.01 1.95
CA VAL A 46 -3.22 -7.82 2.25
C VAL A 46 -2.30 -6.62 2.46
N LEU A 47 -2.69 -5.49 1.88
CA LEU A 47 -2.19 -4.17 2.21
C LEU A 47 -3.31 -3.31 2.81
N TRP A 48 -2.95 -2.21 3.45
CA TRP A 48 -3.90 -1.16 3.82
C TRP A 48 -3.95 -0.11 2.73
N LEU A 49 -5.12 0.06 2.13
CA LEU A 49 -5.38 1.11 1.14
C LEU A 49 -6.06 2.28 1.82
N THR A 50 -5.40 3.43 1.80
CA THR A 50 -5.92 4.69 2.34
C THR A 50 -6.41 5.57 1.20
N THR A 51 -7.66 5.99 1.28
CA THR A 51 -8.28 6.98 0.41
C THR A 51 -8.67 8.22 1.22
N VAL A 52 -9.07 9.30 0.56
CA VAL A 52 -9.46 10.55 1.21
C VAL A 52 -10.84 10.94 0.71
N ASP A 53 -11.75 11.27 1.62
CA ASP A 53 -13.09 11.73 1.27
C ASP A 53 -13.12 13.22 0.85
N ALA A 54 -14.30 13.70 0.49
CA ALA A 54 -14.51 15.08 0.05
C ALA A 54 -14.18 16.13 1.13
N THR A 55 -14.15 15.74 2.41
CA THR A 55 -13.78 16.62 3.53
C THR A 55 -12.29 16.65 3.81
N GLY A 56 -11.51 15.76 3.17
CA GLY A 56 -10.09 15.56 3.42
C GLY A 56 -9.80 14.52 4.51
N ALA A 57 -10.81 13.81 5.04
CA ALA A 57 -10.60 12.76 6.03
C ALA A 57 -10.04 11.49 5.38
N PRO A 58 -8.97 10.89 5.95
CA PRO A 58 -8.41 9.65 5.43
C PRO A 58 -9.20 8.43 5.94
N HIS A 59 -9.42 7.47 5.05
CA HIS A 59 -10.07 6.20 5.32
C HIS A 59 -9.16 5.05 4.90
N SER A 60 -8.76 4.19 5.84
CA SER A 60 -7.87 3.05 5.59
C SER A 60 -8.62 1.74 5.77
N LEU A 61 -8.63 0.91 4.74
CA LEU A 61 -9.24 -0.41 4.75
C LEU A 61 -8.27 -1.45 4.18
N PRO A 62 -8.31 -2.70 4.67
CA PRO A 62 -7.51 -3.77 4.09
C PRO A 62 -7.98 -4.07 2.67
N ALA A 63 -7.04 -4.49 1.81
CA ALA A 63 -7.32 -4.86 0.44
C ALA A 63 -6.39 -5.97 -0.04
N ALA A 64 -6.94 -6.94 -0.75
CA ALA A 64 -6.18 -7.95 -1.45
C ALA A 64 -5.55 -7.34 -2.71
N PHE A 65 -4.30 -7.68 -3.00
CA PHE A 65 -3.54 -7.06 -4.07
C PHE A 65 -2.62 -8.02 -4.81
N LEU A 66 -2.31 -7.68 -6.05
CA LEU A 66 -1.24 -8.28 -6.84
C LEU A 66 -0.28 -7.17 -7.31
N TRP A 67 1.02 -7.39 -7.15
CA TRP A 67 2.03 -6.56 -7.77
C TRP A 67 2.27 -7.02 -9.21
N ASP A 68 2.01 -6.15 -10.16
CA ASP A 68 2.27 -6.36 -11.58
C ASP A 68 3.66 -5.79 -11.91
N GLU A 69 4.67 -6.66 -11.90
CA GLU A 69 6.06 -6.27 -12.15
C GLU A 69 6.25 -5.68 -13.55
N ALA A 70 5.53 -6.20 -14.55
CA ALA A 70 5.69 -5.76 -15.93
C ALA A 70 5.27 -4.30 -16.14
N HIS A 71 4.23 -3.86 -15.43
CA HIS A 71 3.69 -2.51 -15.52
C HIS A 71 4.05 -1.63 -14.32
N SER A 72 4.73 -2.19 -13.31
CA SER A 72 5.04 -1.51 -12.03
C SER A 72 3.80 -0.88 -11.40
N THR A 73 2.70 -1.64 -11.33
CA THR A 73 1.42 -1.22 -10.75
C THR A 73 0.88 -2.26 -9.79
N PHE A 74 0.01 -1.81 -8.89
CA PHE A 74 -0.80 -2.72 -8.08
C PHE A 74 -2.14 -2.97 -8.76
N LEU A 75 -2.56 -4.21 -8.77
CA LEU A 75 -3.93 -4.62 -9.06
C LEU A 75 -4.60 -4.97 -7.73
N ILE A 76 -5.66 -4.26 -7.38
CA ILE A 76 -6.36 -4.39 -6.10
C ILE A 76 -7.79 -4.84 -6.36
N SER A 77 -8.25 -5.83 -5.59
CA SER A 77 -9.62 -6.33 -5.63
C SER A 77 -10.49 -5.52 -4.67
N SER A 78 -11.66 -5.13 -5.11
CA SER A 78 -12.66 -4.39 -4.34
C SER A 78 -14.06 -4.95 -4.57
N THR A 79 -14.91 -4.88 -3.53
CA THR A 79 -16.34 -5.18 -3.64
C THR A 79 -17.10 -3.94 -4.11
N ALA A 80 -18.21 -4.12 -4.84
CA ALA A 80 -18.99 -2.99 -5.33
C ALA A 80 -19.82 -2.32 -4.23
N GLU A 81 -20.26 -3.08 -3.22
CA GLU A 81 -21.14 -2.59 -2.15
C GLU A 81 -20.35 -2.16 -0.91
N GLU A 82 -19.53 -3.05 -0.35
CA GLU A 82 -18.78 -2.77 0.88
C GLU A 82 -17.71 -1.70 0.68
N ASP A 83 -17.10 -1.64 -0.52
CA ASP A 83 -16.09 -0.64 -0.88
C ASP A 83 -16.65 0.57 -1.63
N ARG A 84 -17.97 0.75 -1.65
CA ARG A 84 -18.64 1.82 -2.41
C ARG A 84 -18.05 3.19 -2.14
N ASP A 85 -17.86 3.52 -0.88
CA ASP A 85 -17.32 4.82 -0.48
C ASP A 85 -15.88 5.00 -0.96
N ARG A 86 -15.06 3.96 -0.85
CA ARG A 86 -13.70 3.92 -1.39
C ARG A 86 -13.67 4.19 -2.90
N LEU A 87 -14.57 3.55 -3.67
CA LEU A 87 -14.65 3.73 -5.11
C LEU A 87 -15.05 5.16 -5.48
N ILE A 88 -16.02 5.75 -4.75
CA ILE A 88 -16.42 7.16 -4.91
C ILE A 88 -15.26 8.09 -4.56
N GLN A 89 -14.57 7.86 -3.47
CA GLN A 89 -13.41 8.65 -3.05
C GLN A 89 -12.30 8.64 -4.11
N ILE A 90 -11.98 7.46 -4.67
CA ILE A 90 -10.97 7.32 -5.73
C ILE A 90 -11.38 8.08 -7.01
N GLN A 91 -12.66 8.07 -7.38
CA GLN A 91 -13.14 8.84 -8.52
C GLN A 91 -13.02 10.35 -8.32
N GLN A 92 -13.23 10.83 -7.09
CA GLN A 92 -13.12 12.26 -6.73
C GLN A 92 -11.67 12.70 -6.51
N ASN A 93 -10.88 11.84 -5.88
CA ASN A 93 -9.48 12.06 -5.59
C ASN A 93 -8.67 10.77 -5.78
N PRO A 94 -7.94 10.63 -6.88
CA PRO A 94 -7.21 9.40 -7.19
C PRO A 94 -5.99 9.16 -6.29
N LYS A 95 -5.59 10.12 -5.46
CA LYS A 95 -4.42 9.98 -4.57
C LYS A 95 -4.71 9.00 -3.45
N VAL A 96 -3.84 8.02 -3.29
CA VAL A 96 -3.97 6.96 -2.30
C VAL A 96 -2.66 6.69 -1.56
N GLY A 97 -2.78 6.15 -0.34
CA GLY A 97 -1.68 5.57 0.42
C GLY A 97 -1.78 4.05 0.44
N LEU A 98 -0.65 3.37 0.30
CA LEU A 98 -0.53 1.93 0.40
C LEU A 98 0.42 1.61 1.54
N HIS A 99 -0.07 0.91 2.57
CA HIS A 99 0.71 0.56 3.75
C HIS A 99 0.78 -0.97 3.87
N PHE A 100 1.98 -1.47 4.07
CA PHE A 100 2.22 -2.87 4.32
C PHE A 100 2.35 -3.11 5.81
N ASN A 101 2.00 -4.32 6.28
CA ASN A 101 2.09 -4.65 7.69
C ASN A 101 3.53 -4.46 8.19
N LEU A 102 3.63 -3.91 9.39
CA LEU A 102 4.90 -3.76 10.09
C LEU A 102 5.23 -5.08 10.82
N ASP A 103 6.52 -5.32 11.03
CA ASP A 103 6.93 -6.27 12.05
C ASP A 103 6.64 -5.71 13.46
N LEU A 104 6.81 -6.52 14.50
CA LEU A 104 6.55 -6.11 15.88
C LEU A 104 7.45 -4.96 16.36
N SER A 105 8.58 -4.74 15.71
CA SER A 105 9.53 -3.67 16.05
C SER A 105 9.17 -2.35 15.37
N GLY A 106 8.36 -2.38 14.30
CA GLY A 106 8.09 -1.22 13.45
C GLY A 106 9.30 -0.79 12.60
N ALA A 107 10.39 -1.55 12.63
CA ALA A 107 11.60 -1.24 11.90
C ALA A 107 11.48 -1.57 10.41
N ASP A 108 10.77 -2.66 10.09
CA ASP A 108 10.50 -3.08 8.70
C ASP A 108 9.21 -2.43 8.20
N SER A 109 9.29 -1.21 7.70
CA SER A 109 8.15 -0.46 7.20
C SER A 109 8.27 -0.12 5.73
N PHE A 110 7.18 -0.30 5.01
CA PHE A 110 7.08 -0.04 3.58
C PHE A 110 5.76 0.67 3.27
N ILE A 111 5.88 1.92 2.83
CA ILE A 111 4.74 2.81 2.56
C ILE A 111 4.92 3.40 1.17
N LEU A 112 3.84 3.43 0.41
CA LEU A 112 3.78 4.04 -0.91
C LEU A 112 2.66 5.08 -0.95
N THR A 113 2.85 6.13 -1.73
CA THR A 113 1.75 6.92 -2.27
C THR A 113 1.58 6.62 -3.74
N GLY A 114 0.38 6.78 -4.24
CA GLY A 114 0.08 6.45 -5.63
C GLY A 114 -1.19 7.13 -6.14
N GLU A 115 -1.52 6.81 -7.38
CA GLU A 115 -2.77 7.21 -8.03
C GLU A 115 -3.55 5.98 -8.43
N ALA A 116 -4.79 5.89 -7.94
CA ALA A 116 -5.70 4.79 -8.18
C ALA A 116 -6.73 5.14 -9.25
N LYS A 117 -7.13 4.14 -10.02
CA LYS A 117 -8.27 4.21 -10.93
C LYS A 117 -9.01 2.87 -10.98
N VAL A 118 -10.31 2.92 -11.20
CA VAL A 118 -11.07 1.72 -11.55
C VAL A 118 -10.63 1.25 -12.94
N SER A 119 -10.33 -0.02 -13.06
CA SER A 119 -9.93 -0.63 -14.32
C SER A 119 -11.10 -1.46 -14.87
N LEU A 120 -11.48 -1.18 -16.10
CA LEU A 120 -12.50 -1.93 -16.83
C LEU A 120 -11.90 -2.94 -17.81
N ASP A 121 -10.59 -2.84 -18.04
CA ASP A 121 -9.87 -3.64 -19.05
C ASP A 121 -9.22 -4.89 -18.46
N ASP A 122 -9.09 -4.95 -17.12
CA ASP A 122 -8.54 -6.13 -16.46
C ASP A 122 -9.53 -7.29 -16.50
N PRO A 123 -9.06 -8.52 -16.76
CA PRO A 123 -9.92 -9.70 -16.70
C PRO A 123 -10.39 -9.97 -15.27
N SER A 124 -11.41 -10.80 -15.12
CA SER A 124 -11.84 -11.29 -13.80
C SER A 124 -10.67 -11.94 -13.05
N PHE A 125 -10.61 -11.75 -11.74
CA PHE A 125 -9.48 -12.20 -10.89
C PHE A 125 -9.23 -13.71 -10.97
N ASP A 126 -10.27 -14.53 -11.19
CA ASP A 126 -10.14 -15.97 -11.40
C ASP A 126 -9.48 -16.35 -12.74
N GLN A 127 -9.36 -15.40 -13.66
CA GLN A 127 -8.70 -15.57 -14.96
C GLN A 127 -7.26 -15.04 -14.97
N ILE A 128 -6.79 -14.45 -13.88
CA ILE A 128 -5.41 -13.93 -13.76
C ILE A 128 -4.52 -15.00 -13.10
N PRO A 129 -3.64 -15.69 -13.84
CA PRO A 129 -2.86 -16.82 -13.29
C PRO A 129 -2.04 -16.45 -12.04
N ALA A 130 -1.43 -15.28 -12.02
CA ALA A 130 -0.64 -14.81 -10.87
C ALA A 130 -1.51 -14.53 -9.63
N TRP A 131 -2.75 -14.03 -9.81
CA TRP A 131 -3.71 -13.89 -8.74
C TRP A 131 -4.14 -15.25 -8.18
N VAL A 132 -4.49 -16.17 -9.06
CA VAL A 132 -4.88 -17.54 -8.68
C VAL A 132 -3.76 -18.19 -7.88
N ALA A 133 -2.52 -18.13 -8.38
CA ALA A 133 -1.36 -18.71 -7.67
C ALA A 133 -1.16 -18.10 -6.28
N LYS A 134 -1.38 -16.80 -6.12
CA LYS A 134 -1.20 -16.09 -4.85
C LYS A 134 -2.30 -16.41 -3.83
N TYR A 135 -3.55 -16.54 -4.25
CA TYR A 135 -4.70 -16.55 -3.35
C TYR A 135 -5.40 -17.91 -3.20
N GLN A 136 -5.13 -18.88 -4.07
CA GLN A 136 -5.83 -20.18 -4.07
C GLN A 136 -5.78 -20.89 -2.71
N ALA A 137 -4.61 -20.93 -2.08
CA ALA A 137 -4.46 -21.60 -0.78
C ALA A 137 -5.26 -20.88 0.32
N PHE A 138 -5.21 -19.55 0.35
CA PHE A 138 -5.97 -18.74 1.30
C PHE A 138 -7.47 -18.94 1.16
N PHE A 139 -8.03 -18.82 -0.05
CA PHE A 139 -9.46 -18.99 -0.26
C PHE A 139 -9.92 -20.42 0.05
N SER A 140 -9.12 -21.44 -0.28
CA SER A 140 -9.41 -22.83 0.08
C SER A 140 -9.50 -23.03 1.60
N GLN A 141 -8.64 -22.37 2.39
CA GLN A 141 -8.67 -22.45 3.85
C GLN A 141 -9.94 -21.85 4.46
N VAL A 142 -10.51 -20.82 3.83
CA VAL A 142 -11.76 -20.19 4.28
C VAL A 142 -13.01 -20.77 3.59
N GLY A 143 -12.86 -21.87 2.86
CA GLY A 143 -13.96 -22.59 2.24
C GLY A 143 -14.53 -21.95 0.96
N LEU A 144 -13.75 -21.09 0.31
CA LEU A 144 -14.12 -20.43 -0.95
C LEU A 144 -13.26 -20.94 -2.10
N THR A 145 -13.85 -20.99 -3.29
CA THR A 145 -13.09 -21.10 -4.54
C THR A 145 -12.66 -19.74 -5.04
N ILE A 146 -11.59 -19.68 -5.82
CA ILE A 146 -11.14 -18.45 -6.50
C ILE A 146 -12.29 -17.81 -7.30
N LYS A 147 -13.10 -18.63 -7.99
CA LYS A 147 -14.23 -18.14 -8.78
C LYS A 147 -15.29 -17.47 -7.91
N GLN A 148 -15.62 -18.05 -6.76
CA GLN A 148 -16.55 -17.44 -5.81
C GLN A 148 -15.99 -16.12 -5.25
N ALA A 149 -14.71 -16.06 -4.91
CA ALA A 149 -14.05 -14.84 -4.45
C ALA A 149 -14.07 -13.73 -5.52
N ALA A 150 -13.83 -14.08 -6.79
CA ALA A 150 -13.88 -13.11 -7.90
C ALA A 150 -15.30 -12.54 -8.13
N VAL A 151 -16.34 -13.33 -7.85
CA VAL A 151 -17.74 -12.84 -7.90
C VAL A 151 -18.06 -11.88 -6.76
N VAL A 152 -17.53 -12.13 -5.56
CA VAL A 152 -17.74 -11.26 -4.40
C VAL A 152 -16.99 -9.92 -4.55
N SER A 153 -15.80 -9.95 -5.14
CA SER A 153 -14.94 -8.76 -5.28
C SER A 153 -14.57 -8.54 -6.76
N PRO A 154 -15.53 -8.14 -7.59
CA PRO A 154 -15.32 -8.08 -9.04
C PRO A 154 -14.63 -6.81 -9.52
N VAL A 155 -14.52 -5.77 -8.68
CA VAL A 155 -13.99 -4.47 -9.11
C VAL A 155 -12.48 -4.47 -9.03
N ALA A 156 -11.84 -4.21 -10.16
CA ALA A 156 -10.40 -4.06 -10.26
C ALA A 156 -9.99 -2.58 -10.12
N LEU A 157 -9.06 -2.31 -9.21
CA LEU A 157 -8.39 -1.02 -9.09
C LEU A 157 -6.94 -1.18 -9.54
N ARG A 158 -6.49 -0.30 -10.44
CA ARG A 158 -5.07 -0.14 -10.77
C ARG A 158 -4.51 1.03 -10.01
N VAL A 159 -3.41 0.79 -9.27
CA VAL A 159 -2.70 1.84 -8.55
C VAL A 159 -1.28 1.97 -9.11
N ARG A 160 -0.96 3.15 -9.60
CA ARG A 160 0.39 3.52 -10.04
C ARG A 160 1.13 4.18 -8.87
N PRO A 161 2.21 3.59 -8.35
CA PRO A 161 3.01 4.20 -7.30
C PRO A 161 3.66 5.51 -7.78
N VAL A 162 3.74 6.49 -6.88
CA VAL A 162 4.36 7.80 -7.13
C VAL A 162 5.57 8.00 -6.24
N THR A 163 5.43 7.71 -4.94
CA THR A 163 6.54 7.82 -3.98
C THR A 163 6.65 6.59 -3.11
N MET A 164 7.78 6.43 -2.45
CA MET A 164 8.05 5.32 -1.55
C MET A 164 8.85 5.79 -0.34
N ILE A 165 8.48 5.27 0.83
CA ILE A 165 9.26 5.31 2.05
C ILE A 165 9.48 3.86 2.49
N ALA A 166 10.72 3.44 2.61
CA ALA A 166 11.06 2.11 3.11
C ALA A 166 12.12 2.23 4.21
N ARG A 167 11.97 1.41 5.25
CA ARG A 167 12.94 1.23 6.34
C ARG A 167 13.13 -0.26 6.53
N PHE A 168 14.36 -0.68 6.61
CA PHE A 168 14.76 -2.07 6.87
C PHE A 168 15.92 -2.09 7.83
#